data_a271de5ba5ecb32e3c16c1c800443eb6
#
_entry.id   a271de5ba5ecb32e3c16c1c800443eb6
#
_cell.length_a   1.000
_cell.length_b   1.000
_cell.length_c   1.000
_cell.angle_alpha   90.00
_cell.angle_beta   90.00
_cell.angle_gamma   90.00
#
_symmetry.space_group_name_H-M   'P 1'
#
loop_
_entity.id
_entity.type
_entity.pdbx_description
1 polymer ?
#
loop_
_entity_poly.entity_id
_entity_poly.type
_entity_poly.pdbx_seq_one_letter_code
_entity_poly.pdbx_strand_id
1 'polypeptide(L)'
;MRFFQRQVNFTPELGVTLDVDGIAGVQTLALIYGDSAPKYCVKFGMEGDDITDMQEQLKDLGYMKAVTGYYGETTVQAIKDFQDRNGLSADGLAGEKTFNLLYSPDAKESATKAKQARTKANIDKMISVAKEQLGDPYVRGAKGPNSFDCSGLVYYCLNQAGSNRRRLNAAGYSQVSDWTKITDMDDLKKGDLICFYDDNFTKVGHIGIVINNSGEMIDASSSNGKVVRRSYETSYWRKHFYCGRRPW
;
A
#
# COMPACT_ATOMS: atom_id res chain seq x y z
N MET A 1 -4.77 5.06 35.63
CA MET A 1 -4.04 4.80 36.87
C MET A 1 -2.93 3.77 36.68
N ARG A 2 -3.21 2.54 36.18
CA ARG A 2 -2.19 1.50 35.93
C ARG A 2 -1.00 1.97 35.11
N PHE A 3 -1.22 2.82 34.11
CA PHE A 3 -0.14 3.41 33.30
C PHE A 3 0.83 4.24 34.13
N PHE A 4 0.32 5.07 35.01
CA PHE A 4 1.16 5.87 35.91
C PHE A 4 1.95 4.97 36.86
N GLN A 5 1.32 3.96 37.45
CA GLN A 5 1.98 3.00 38.36
C GLN A 5 3.10 2.26 37.65
N ARG A 6 2.88 1.80 36.43
CA ARG A 6 3.94 1.19 35.60
C ARG A 6 5.06 2.17 35.28
N GLN A 7 4.71 3.42 34.93
CA GLN A 7 5.70 4.46 34.64
C GLN A 7 6.61 4.71 35.85
N VAL A 8 6.07 4.75 37.05
CA VAL A 8 6.85 4.86 38.29
C VAL A 8 7.83 3.70 38.42
N ASN A 9 7.36 2.45 38.21
CA ASN A 9 8.22 1.26 38.35
C ASN A 9 9.34 1.19 37.29
N PHE A 10 9.16 1.88 36.15
CA PHE A 10 10.19 2.03 35.11
C PHE A 10 11.04 3.30 35.27
N THR A 11 10.91 4.01 36.41
CA THR A 11 11.70 5.20 36.74
C THR A 11 12.47 4.95 38.04
N PRO A 12 13.61 4.22 37.98
CA PRO A 12 14.38 3.77 39.15
C PRO A 12 14.82 4.92 40.07
N GLU A 13 14.98 6.12 39.51
CA GLU A 13 15.43 7.32 40.21
C GLU A 13 14.40 7.77 41.28
N LEU A 14 13.15 7.33 41.20
CA LEU A 14 12.14 7.61 42.22
C LEU A 14 12.29 6.75 43.49
N GLY A 15 13.03 5.62 43.38
CA GLY A 15 13.27 4.73 44.52
C GLY A 15 12.01 4.08 45.10
N VAL A 16 10.92 4.05 44.32
CA VAL A 16 9.60 3.54 44.77
C VAL A 16 9.10 2.53 43.75
N THR A 17 8.49 1.45 44.25
CA THR A 17 7.75 0.48 43.44
C THR A 17 6.28 0.50 43.85
N LEU A 18 5.38 0.59 42.90
CA LEU A 18 3.92 0.56 43.10
C LEU A 18 3.31 -0.75 42.57
N ASP A 19 2.28 -1.21 43.24
CA ASP A 19 1.41 -2.25 42.70
C ASP A 19 0.64 -1.70 41.48
N VAL A 20 0.63 -2.43 40.37
CA VAL A 20 -0.04 -2.01 39.14
C VAL A 20 -1.48 -2.55 39.16
N ASP A 21 -2.25 -2.10 40.14
CA ASP A 21 -3.63 -2.52 40.40
C ASP A 21 -4.70 -1.58 39.81
N GLY A 22 -4.29 -0.38 39.42
CA GLY A 22 -5.20 0.66 38.93
C GLY A 22 -5.83 1.50 40.05
N ILE A 23 -5.45 1.26 41.30
CA ILE A 23 -6.00 1.99 42.49
C ILE A 23 -5.07 3.16 42.86
N ALA A 24 -5.63 4.34 43.03
CA ALA A 24 -4.88 5.50 43.49
C ALA A 24 -4.72 5.47 44.99
N GLY A 25 -3.89 4.58 45.53
CA GLY A 25 -3.51 4.57 46.93
C GLY A 25 -2.65 5.77 47.30
N VAL A 26 -2.37 5.92 48.60
CA VAL A 26 -1.65 7.09 49.17
C VAL A 26 -0.29 7.30 48.47
N GLN A 27 0.48 6.27 48.23
CA GLN A 27 1.77 6.36 47.54
C GLN A 27 1.61 6.83 46.09
N THR A 28 0.63 6.30 45.38
CA THR A 28 0.34 6.69 44.01
C THR A 28 -0.08 8.17 43.93
N LEU A 29 -0.96 8.62 44.83
CA LEU A 29 -1.41 10.01 44.89
C LEU A 29 -0.28 10.98 45.26
N ALA A 30 0.57 10.61 46.22
CA ALA A 30 1.73 11.43 46.59
C ALA A 30 2.69 11.66 45.41
N LEU A 31 2.87 10.65 44.51
CA LEU A 31 3.69 10.76 43.32
C LEU A 31 2.98 11.56 42.20
N ILE A 32 1.66 11.40 42.05
CA ILE A 32 0.89 12.16 41.03
C ILE A 32 0.94 13.66 41.30
N TYR A 33 0.79 14.03 42.55
CA TYR A 33 0.74 15.46 42.98
C TYR A 33 2.10 16.02 43.42
N GLY A 34 3.15 15.18 43.38
CA GLY A 34 4.51 15.63 43.73
C GLY A 34 5.26 16.22 42.55
N ASP A 35 6.27 17.04 42.83
CA ASP A 35 7.12 17.69 41.82
C ASP A 35 7.94 16.71 41.02
N SER A 36 8.07 15.47 41.50
CA SER A 36 8.79 14.38 40.84
C SER A 36 7.90 13.45 40.01
N ALA A 37 6.65 13.86 39.71
CA ALA A 37 5.74 13.06 38.90
C ALA A 37 6.38 12.66 37.55
N PRO A 38 6.55 11.36 37.24
CA PRO A 38 7.13 10.95 35.97
C PRO A 38 6.19 11.33 34.82
N LYS A 39 6.76 11.88 33.76
CA LYS A 39 5.99 12.09 32.53
C LYS A 39 5.63 10.76 31.92
N TYR A 40 4.40 10.66 31.44
CA TYR A 40 3.96 9.45 30.75
C TYR A 40 4.83 9.15 29.53
N CYS A 41 5.48 8.01 29.54
CA CYS A 41 6.30 7.54 28.46
C CYS A 41 6.39 6.01 28.51
N VAL A 42 5.95 5.33 27.46
CA VAL A 42 6.14 3.89 27.32
C VAL A 42 7.38 3.57 26.49
N LYS A 43 8.11 2.57 26.92
CA LYS A 43 9.42 2.20 26.39
C LYS A 43 9.66 0.68 26.43
N PHE A 44 10.75 0.25 25.83
CA PHE A 44 11.17 -1.15 25.83
C PHE A 44 11.06 -1.82 27.20
N GLY A 45 10.51 -3.02 27.22
CA GLY A 45 10.32 -3.86 28.40
C GLY A 45 8.97 -3.69 29.10
N MET A 46 8.19 -2.67 28.76
CA MET A 46 6.83 -2.48 29.30
C MET A 46 5.80 -3.38 28.63
N GLU A 47 4.74 -3.73 29.36
CA GLU A 47 3.59 -4.50 28.85
C GLU A 47 2.29 -3.96 29.44
N GLY A 48 1.15 -4.21 28.76
CA GLY A 48 -0.18 -3.84 29.23
C GLY A 48 -1.13 -3.39 28.12
N ASP A 49 -2.36 -3.05 28.56
CA ASP A 49 -3.43 -2.67 27.64
C ASP A 49 -3.09 -1.41 26.85
N ASP A 50 -2.41 -0.43 27.45
CA ASP A 50 -1.94 0.79 26.76
C ASP A 50 -0.92 0.48 25.67
N ILE A 51 -0.08 -0.52 25.86
CA ILE A 51 0.85 -1.00 24.81
C ILE A 51 0.06 -1.68 23.72
N THR A 52 -0.94 -2.48 24.08
CA THR A 52 -1.84 -3.14 23.12
C THR A 52 -2.56 -2.10 22.27
N ASP A 53 -3.22 -1.13 22.86
CA ASP A 53 -3.95 -0.05 22.18
C ASP A 53 -3.02 0.74 21.24
N MET A 54 -1.82 1.08 21.71
CA MET A 54 -0.81 1.77 20.90
C MET A 54 -0.34 0.91 19.71
N GLN A 55 -0.12 -0.36 19.92
CA GLN A 55 0.27 -1.29 18.86
C GLN A 55 -0.84 -1.49 17.82
N GLU A 56 -2.11 -1.50 18.24
CA GLU A 56 -3.25 -1.54 17.32
C GLU A 56 -3.26 -0.30 16.43
N GLN A 57 -3.09 0.88 17.01
CA GLN A 57 -3.01 2.12 16.24
C GLN A 57 -1.81 2.13 15.27
N LEU A 58 -0.63 1.67 15.70
CA LEU A 58 0.54 1.52 14.82
C LEU A 58 0.29 0.51 13.69
N LYS A 59 -0.43 -0.58 13.96
CA LYS A 59 -0.84 -1.56 12.97
C LYS A 59 -1.82 -0.96 11.97
N ASP A 60 -2.80 -0.20 12.44
CA ASP A 60 -3.77 0.47 11.58
C ASP A 60 -3.10 1.51 10.67
N LEU A 61 -2.07 2.18 11.15
CA LEU A 61 -1.23 3.07 10.34
C LEU A 61 -0.20 2.33 9.48
N GLY A 62 -0.07 1.01 9.63
CA GLY A 62 0.80 0.16 8.81
C GLY A 62 2.25 0.08 9.25
N TYR A 63 2.58 0.48 10.48
CA TYR A 63 3.93 0.37 11.05
C TYR A 63 4.20 -0.99 11.71
N MET A 64 3.16 -1.73 12.09
CA MET A 64 3.24 -3.06 12.67
C MET A 64 2.35 -4.08 11.95
N LYS A 65 2.66 -5.36 12.10
CA LYS A 65 1.83 -6.46 11.57
C LYS A 65 1.07 -7.20 12.68
N ALA A 66 1.66 -7.30 13.86
CA ALA A 66 1.13 -8.04 15.00
C ALA A 66 1.06 -7.14 16.24
N VAL A 67 0.10 -7.42 17.11
CA VAL A 67 -0.11 -6.79 18.42
C VAL A 67 0.22 -7.83 19.48
N THR A 68 1.10 -7.50 20.42
CA THR A 68 1.62 -8.46 21.42
C THR A 68 1.34 -8.03 22.88
N GLY A 69 0.98 -6.75 23.09
CA GLY A 69 0.87 -6.17 24.42
C GLY A 69 2.21 -5.93 25.14
N TYR A 70 3.33 -6.27 24.48
CA TYR A 70 4.68 -6.09 25.01
C TYR A 70 5.49 -5.12 24.14
N TYR A 71 6.13 -4.13 24.75
CA TYR A 71 6.98 -3.15 24.07
C TYR A 71 8.37 -3.73 23.81
N GLY A 72 8.44 -4.65 22.85
CA GLY A 72 9.69 -5.28 22.41
C GLY A 72 10.37 -4.51 21.28
N GLU A 73 11.44 -5.09 20.70
CA GLU A 73 12.24 -4.49 19.63
C GLU A 73 11.39 -4.09 18.40
N THR A 74 10.42 -4.92 18.03
CA THR A 74 9.49 -4.62 16.92
C THR A 74 8.68 -3.36 17.18
N THR A 75 8.23 -3.15 18.43
CA THR A 75 7.50 -1.94 18.82
C THR A 75 8.41 -0.72 18.82
N VAL A 76 9.63 -0.86 19.35
CA VAL A 76 10.66 0.20 19.30
C VAL A 76 10.90 0.65 17.86
N GLN A 77 11.08 -0.30 16.93
CA GLN A 77 11.30 0.03 15.52
C GLN A 77 10.07 0.70 14.90
N ALA A 78 8.87 0.19 15.17
CA ALA A 78 7.62 0.78 14.67
C ALA A 78 7.42 2.23 15.16
N ILE A 79 7.75 2.50 16.43
CA ILE A 79 7.68 3.87 16.98
C ILE A 79 8.74 4.76 16.32
N LYS A 80 9.98 4.30 16.14
CA LYS A 80 11.02 5.05 15.42
C LYS A 80 10.59 5.41 14.00
N ASP A 81 10.06 4.44 13.27
CA ASP A 81 9.58 4.64 11.89
C ASP A 81 8.39 5.64 11.86
N PHE A 82 7.48 5.54 12.84
CA PHE A 82 6.40 6.49 13.00
C PHE A 82 6.90 7.90 13.32
N GLN A 83 7.81 8.03 14.28
CA GLN A 83 8.41 9.30 14.68
C GLN A 83 9.12 9.97 13.50
N ASP A 84 10.02 9.26 12.82
CA ASP A 84 10.74 9.75 11.64
C ASP A 84 9.76 10.23 10.55
N ARG A 85 8.79 9.39 10.20
CA ARG A 85 7.79 9.71 9.17
C ARG A 85 6.95 10.95 9.50
N ASN A 86 6.78 11.25 10.79
CA ASN A 86 5.98 12.36 11.30
C ASN A 86 6.81 13.57 11.77
N GLY A 87 8.14 13.54 11.58
CA GLY A 87 9.03 14.65 11.92
C GLY A 87 9.29 14.81 13.42
N LEU A 88 9.12 13.73 14.17
CA LEU A 88 9.53 13.67 15.57
C LEU A 88 10.96 13.11 15.69
N SER A 89 11.59 13.29 16.86
CA SER A 89 12.85 12.59 17.16
C SER A 89 12.61 11.08 17.20
N ALA A 90 13.33 10.32 16.39
CA ALA A 90 13.17 8.87 16.26
C ALA A 90 13.93 8.11 17.36
N ASP A 91 13.62 8.38 18.63
CA ASP A 91 14.25 7.78 19.80
C ASP A 91 13.65 6.41 20.18
N GLY A 92 12.47 6.08 19.68
CA GLY A 92 11.77 4.84 19.99
C GLY A 92 11.09 4.85 21.33
N LEU A 93 10.86 6.04 21.92
CA LEU A 93 10.13 6.24 23.16
C LEU A 93 8.75 6.83 22.85
N ALA A 94 7.69 6.20 23.30
CA ALA A 94 6.35 6.74 23.10
C ALA A 94 5.96 7.66 24.27
N GLY A 95 6.47 8.88 24.22
CA GLY A 95 6.10 9.96 25.15
C GLY A 95 4.90 10.77 24.65
N GLU A 96 4.55 11.83 25.37
CA GLU A 96 3.41 12.69 25.13
C GLU A 96 3.27 13.14 23.66
N LYS A 97 4.35 13.63 23.06
CA LYS A 97 4.33 14.11 21.67
C LYS A 97 4.01 12.97 20.69
N THR A 98 4.58 11.79 20.94
CA THR A 98 4.35 10.60 20.11
C THR A 98 2.90 10.14 20.23
N PHE A 99 2.35 10.06 21.45
CA PHE A 99 0.96 9.68 21.68
C PHE A 99 -0.02 10.69 21.08
N ASN A 100 0.16 11.97 21.33
CA ASN A 100 -0.71 13.01 20.80
C ASN A 100 -0.79 12.95 19.27
N LEU A 101 0.35 12.72 18.61
CA LEU A 101 0.37 12.62 17.16
C LEU A 101 -0.17 11.28 16.66
N LEU A 102 0.14 10.17 17.35
CA LEU A 102 -0.30 8.83 16.96
C LEU A 102 -1.83 8.69 16.90
N TYR A 103 -2.53 9.36 17.82
CA TYR A 103 -3.99 9.37 17.88
C TYR A 103 -4.62 10.61 17.21
N SER A 104 -3.82 11.45 16.58
CA SER A 104 -4.29 12.59 15.81
C SER A 104 -4.75 12.18 14.40
N PRO A 105 -5.72 12.87 13.80
CA PRO A 105 -6.06 12.72 12.39
C PRO A 105 -4.90 13.09 11.45
N ASP A 106 -3.89 13.81 11.93
CA ASP A 106 -2.69 14.20 11.18
C ASP A 106 -1.61 13.10 11.14
N ALA A 107 -1.82 11.99 11.86
CA ALA A 107 -0.89 10.85 11.87
C ALA A 107 -0.70 10.27 10.47
N LYS A 108 0.53 10.34 9.97
CA LYS A 108 0.84 9.80 8.63
C LYS A 108 0.93 8.29 8.68
N GLU A 109 0.32 7.65 7.71
CA GLU A 109 0.52 6.22 7.45
C GLU A 109 1.96 5.90 7.09
N SER A 110 2.37 4.65 7.33
CA SER A 110 3.68 4.16 6.91
C SER A 110 3.88 4.35 5.39
N ALA A 111 5.14 4.52 4.97
CA ALA A 111 5.46 4.68 3.55
C ALA A 111 4.94 3.49 2.71
N THR A 112 4.99 2.28 3.28
CA THR A 112 4.49 1.06 2.63
C THR A 112 2.97 1.10 2.44
N LYS A 113 2.21 1.43 3.49
CA LYS A 113 0.74 1.51 3.41
C LYS A 113 0.30 2.62 2.45
N ALA A 114 0.91 3.81 2.52
CA ALA A 114 0.64 4.91 1.61
C ALA A 114 0.94 4.55 0.15
N LYS A 115 2.06 3.84 -0.10
CA LYS A 115 2.40 3.33 -1.44
C LYS A 115 1.35 2.33 -1.94
N GLN A 116 0.91 1.39 -1.10
CA GLN A 116 -0.12 0.40 -1.45
C GLN A 116 -1.45 1.07 -1.78
N ALA A 117 -1.88 2.05 -0.97
CA ALA A 117 -3.10 2.81 -1.22
C ALA A 117 -3.03 3.57 -2.55
N ARG A 118 -1.90 4.24 -2.84
CA ARG A 118 -1.68 4.92 -4.11
C ARG A 118 -1.67 3.96 -5.29
N THR A 119 -0.99 2.82 -5.17
CA THR A 119 -0.99 1.76 -6.20
C THR A 119 -2.41 1.29 -6.51
N LYS A 120 -3.20 1.00 -5.46
CA LYS A 120 -4.60 0.60 -5.62
C LYS A 120 -5.42 1.68 -6.34
N ALA A 121 -5.28 2.93 -5.92
CA ALA A 121 -5.99 4.06 -6.54
C ALA A 121 -5.62 4.22 -8.03
N ASN A 122 -4.34 4.09 -8.37
CA ASN A 122 -3.87 4.15 -9.76
C ASN A 122 -4.45 3.02 -10.61
N ILE A 123 -4.47 1.78 -10.10
CA ILE A 123 -5.07 0.62 -10.77
C ILE A 123 -6.57 0.84 -10.99
N ASP A 124 -7.30 1.25 -9.95
CA ASP A 124 -8.74 1.49 -10.03
C ASP A 124 -9.05 2.61 -11.05
N LYS A 125 -8.27 3.69 -11.05
CA LYS A 125 -8.41 4.78 -12.03
C LYS A 125 -8.11 4.32 -13.46
N MET A 126 -7.00 3.58 -13.68
CA MET A 126 -6.65 3.04 -14.99
C MET A 126 -7.78 2.18 -15.58
N ILE A 127 -8.36 1.30 -14.76
CA ILE A 127 -9.45 0.42 -15.19
C ILE A 127 -10.75 1.20 -15.41
N SER A 128 -11.05 2.21 -14.57
CA SER A 128 -12.21 3.09 -14.80
C SER A 128 -12.11 3.78 -16.14
N VAL A 129 -10.97 4.39 -16.43
CA VAL A 129 -10.72 5.05 -17.74
C VAL A 129 -10.85 4.06 -18.88
N ALA A 130 -10.30 2.83 -18.77
CA ALA A 130 -10.42 1.81 -19.81
C ALA A 130 -11.90 1.44 -20.08
N LYS A 131 -12.72 1.35 -19.03
CA LYS A 131 -14.16 1.07 -19.15
C LYS A 131 -14.93 2.19 -19.83
N GLU A 132 -14.55 3.44 -19.60
CA GLU A 132 -15.15 4.61 -20.23
C GLU A 132 -14.92 4.64 -21.75
N GLN A 133 -13.85 3.98 -22.25
CA GLN A 133 -13.52 3.92 -23.67
C GLN A 133 -14.16 2.73 -24.41
N LEU A 134 -14.97 1.90 -23.73
CA LEU A 134 -15.62 0.75 -24.38
C LEU A 134 -16.51 1.21 -25.53
N GLY A 135 -16.28 0.62 -26.71
CA GLY A 135 -16.99 0.95 -27.94
C GLY A 135 -16.28 1.98 -28.83
N ASP A 136 -15.29 2.70 -28.32
CA ASP A 136 -14.53 3.65 -29.11
C ASP A 136 -13.81 2.98 -30.29
N PRO A 137 -13.71 3.67 -31.44
CA PRO A 137 -13.15 3.10 -32.66
C PRO A 137 -11.68 2.67 -32.51
N TYR A 138 -11.33 1.53 -33.11
CA TYR A 138 -9.95 1.16 -33.34
C TYR A 138 -9.37 1.94 -34.53
N VAL A 139 -8.31 2.69 -34.28
CA VAL A 139 -7.55 3.35 -35.36
C VAL A 139 -6.06 3.11 -35.12
N ARG A 140 -5.37 2.50 -36.08
CA ARG A 140 -3.93 2.20 -35.98
C ARG A 140 -3.14 3.49 -35.75
N GLY A 141 -2.31 3.48 -34.69
CA GLY A 141 -1.49 4.63 -34.28
C GLY A 141 -2.20 5.63 -33.37
N ALA A 142 -3.51 5.56 -33.20
CA ALA A 142 -4.28 6.44 -32.32
C ALA A 142 -4.00 6.13 -30.83
N LYS A 143 -4.08 7.20 -30.00
CA LYS A 143 -3.75 7.15 -28.57
C LYS A 143 -4.80 7.88 -27.69
N GLY A 144 -5.99 8.07 -28.22
CA GLY A 144 -7.12 8.74 -27.54
C GLY A 144 -7.18 10.26 -27.81
N PRO A 145 -8.22 10.93 -27.31
CA PRO A 145 -9.30 10.36 -26.50
C PRO A 145 -10.42 9.64 -27.27
N ASN A 146 -10.57 9.87 -28.59
CA ASN A 146 -11.76 9.45 -29.37
C ASN A 146 -11.53 8.15 -30.20
N SER A 147 -10.33 7.63 -30.21
CA SER A 147 -9.97 6.39 -30.92
C SER A 147 -8.62 5.87 -30.42
N PHE A 148 -8.40 4.56 -30.57
CA PHE A 148 -7.24 3.90 -30.01
C PHE A 148 -6.71 2.79 -30.90
N ASP A 149 -5.37 2.57 -30.89
CA ASP A 149 -4.83 1.23 -31.11
C ASP A 149 -4.61 0.54 -29.75
N CYS A 150 -4.24 -0.74 -29.74
CA CYS A 150 -4.08 -1.53 -28.51
C CYS A 150 -3.10 -0.87 -27.50
N SER A 151 -1.97 -0.42 -27.98
CA SER A 151 -0.94 0.25 -27.16
C SER A 151 -1.28 1.70 -26.84
N GLY A 152 -2.05 2.35 -27.68
CA GLY A 152 -2.55 3.69 -27.46
C GLY A 152 -3.59 3.75 -26.34
N LEU A 153 -4.48 2.76 -26.25
CA LEU A 153 -5.41 2.61 -25.13
C LEU A 153 -4.66 2.43 -23.81
N VAL A 154 -3.67 1.53 -23.79
CA VAL A 154 -2.83 1.32 -22.59
C VAL A 154 -2.11 2.60 -22.20
N TYR A 155 -1.51 3.32 -23.14
CA TYR A 155 -0.86 4.61 -22.88
C TYR A 155 -1.84 5.61 -22.26
N TYR A 156 -3.01 5.78 -22.86
CA TYR A 156 -4.02 6.73 -22.40
C TYR A 156 -4.47 6.40 -20.97
N CYS A 157 -4.81 5.16 -20.69
CA CYS A 157 -5.27 4.72 -19.38
C CYS A 157 -4.18 4.87 -18.29
N LEU A 158 -2.93 4.50 -18.60
CA LEU A 158 -1.80 4.70 -17.70
C LEU A 158 -1.57 6.18 -17.39
N ASN A 159 -1.61 7.05 -18.40
CA ASN A 159 -1.40 8.48 -18.23
C ASN A 159 -2.50 9.12 -17.38
N GLN A 160 -3.77 8.80 -17.63
CA GLN A 160 -4.90 9.26 -16.82
C GLN A 160 -4.85 8.74 -15.37
N ALA A 161 -4.17 7.63 -15.12
CA ALA A 161 -3.91 7.07 -13.79
C ALA A 161 -2.64 7.61 -13.12
N GLY A 162 -1.99 8.63 -13.72
CA GLY A 162 -0.83 9.31 -13.13
C GLY A 162 0.54 8.74 -13.52
N SER A 163 0.62 7.90 -14.54
CA SER A 163 1.90 7.45 -15.10
C SER A 163 2.48 8.50 -16.04
N ASN A 164 3.76 8.83 -15.87
CA ASN A 164 4.50 9.73 -16.77
C ASN A 164 5.24 9.00 -17.90
N ARG A 165 4.96 7.69 -18.08
CA ARG A 165 5.63 6.91 -19.12
C ARG A 165 5.21 7.37 -20.51
N ARG A 166 6.22 7.58 -21.38
CA ARG A 166 5.96 7.85 -22.79
C ARG A 166 5.24 6.70 -23.47
N ARG A 167 4.52 6.98 -24.56
CA ARG A 167 3.90 5.95 -25.37
C ARG A 167 4.92 4.97 -25.94
N LEU A 168 4.63 3.70 -25.81
CA LEU A 168 5.32 2.56 -26.42
C LEU A 168 4.34 1.77 -27.29
N ASN A 169 4.82 0.95 -28.21
CA ASN A 169 4.02 -0.08 -28.85
C ASN A 169 3.91 -1.33 -27.94
N ALA A 170 3.13 -2.32 -28.32
CA ALA A 170 2.93 -3.53 -27.53
C ALA A 170 4.25 -4.23 -27.17
N ALA A 171 5.16 -4.37 -28.15
CA ALA A 171 6.48 -4.94 -27.94
C ALA A 171 7.33 -4.09 -26.96
N GLY A 172 7.27 -2.78 -27.06
CA GLY A 172 7.97 -1.88 -26.13
C GLY A 172 7.46 -2.01 -24.71
N TYR A 173 6.15 -2.08 -24.50
CA TYR A 173 5.58 -2.30 -23.15
C TYR A 173 5.99 -3.66 -22.59
N SER A 174 6.07 -4.70 -23.40
CA SER A 174 6.49 -6.03 -22.93
C SER A 174 7.96 -6.11 -22.48
N GLN A 175 8.77 -5.08 -22.78
CA GLN A 175 10.20 -5.00 -22.44
C GLN A 175 10.53 -4.00 -21.33
N VAL A 176 9.52 -3.37 -20.73
CA VAL A 176 9.73 -2.38 -19.65
C VAL A 176 10.39 -3.07 -18.45
N SER A 177 11.66 -2.74 -18.17
CA SER A 177 12.50 -3.46 -17.20
C SER A 177 12.18 -3.11 -15.74
N ASP A 178 11.68 -1.92 -15.46
CA ASP A 178 11.29 -1.45 -14.13
C ASP A 178 9.89 -1.92 -13.69
N TRP A 179 9.19 -2.66 -14.54
CA TRP A 179 7.94 -3.34 -14.23
C TRP A 179 8.14 -4.82 -13.99
N THR A 180 7.47 -5.37 -12.98
CA THR A 180 7.51 -6.82 -12.74
C THR A 180 7.01 -7.57 -13.97
N LYS A 181 7.84 -8.50 -14.48
CA LYS A 181 7.45 -9.41 -15.55
C LYS A 181 6.70 -10.60 -14.96
N ILE A 182 5.59 -10.97 -15.57
CA ILE A 182 4.76 -12.12 -15.24
C ILE A 182 4.87 -13.10 -16.40
N THR A 183 5.34 -14.30 -16.13
CA THR A 183 5.61 -15.33 -17.13
C THR A 183 4.54 -16.40 -17.19
N ASP A 184 3.72 -16.50 -16.17
CA ASP A 184 2.55 -17.37 -16.14
C ASP A 184 1.26 -16.54 -16.23
N MET A 185 0.34 -16.92 -17.09
CA MET A 185 -0.93 -16.22 -17.27
C MET A 185 -1.80 -16.33 -16.01
N ASP A 186 -1.67 -17.42 -15.26
CA ASP A 186 -2.45 -17.66 -14.05
C ASP A 186 -2.00 -16.77 -12.87
N ASP A 187 -0.82 -16.15 -12.94
CA ASP A 187 -0.30 -15.17 -11.98
C ASP A 187 -0.76 -13.73 -12.25
N LEU A 188 -1.50 -13.51 -13.33
CA LEU A 188 -2.03 -12.19 -13.67
C LEU A 188 -3.04 -11.70 -12.64
N LYS A 189 -2.95 -10.42 -12.32
CA LYS A 189 -3.83 -9.74 -11.36
C LYS A 189 -4.46 -8.50 -11.99
N LYS A 190 -5.58 -8.09 -11.41
CA LYS A 190 -6.22 -6.81 -11.73
C LYS A 190 -5.18 -5.68 -11.78
N GLY A 191 -5.13 -4.96 -12.90
CA GLY A 191 -4.21 -3.85 -13.13
C GLY A 191 -2.93 -4.23 -13.89
N ASP A 192 -2.71 -5.51 -14.16
CA ASP A 192 -1.61 -5.93 -15.02
C ASP A 192 -1.91 -5.61 -16.49
N LEU A 193 -0.87 -5.40 -17.26
CA LEU A 193 -0.93 -5.39 -18.72
C LEU A 193 -0.63 -6.79 -19.23
N ILE A 194 -1.40 -7.25 -20.18
CA ILE A 194 -1.22 -8.57 -20.80
C ILE A 194 -0.78 -8.41 -22.26
N CYS A 195 0.33 -9.04 -22.61
CA CYS A 195 0.96 -8.93 -23.93
C CYS A 195 0.87 -10.26 -24.66
N PHE A 196 0.59 -10.22 -25.95
CA PHE A 196 0.42 -11.39 -26.78
C PHE A 196 1.28 -11.33 -28.04
N TYR A 197 1.70 -12.48 -28.51
CA TYR A 197 2.28 -12.63 -29.83
C TYR A 197 1.28 -12.27 -30.94
N ASP A 198 1.79 -11.88 -32.09
CA ASP A 198 1.03 -11.85 -33.34
C ASP A 198 0.68 -13.29 -33.82
N ASP A 199 -0.20 -13.41 -34.81
CA ASP A 199 -0.66 -14.72 -35.31
C ASP A 199 0.47 -15.58 -35.87
N ASN A 200 1.59 -14.97 -36.23
CA ASN A 200 2.76 -15.68 -36.75
C ASN A 200 3.80 -16.04 -35.69
N PHE A 201 3.56 -15.65 -34.43
CA PHE A 201 4.50 -15.81 -33.28
C PHE A 201 5.88 -15.17 -33.50
N THR A 202 5.96 -14.15 -34.33
CA THR A 202 7.23 -13.50 -34.66
C THR A 202 7.59 -12.34 -33.75
N LYS A 203 6.59 -11.68 -33.20
CA LYS A 203 6.75 -10.48 -32.30
C LYS A 203 5.55 -10.31 -31.40
N VAL A 204 5.72 -9.50 -30.37
CA VAL A 204 4.59 -9.04 -29.55
C VAL A 204 3.76 -8.05 -30.37
N GLY A 205 2.57 -8.47 -30.77
CA GLY A 205 1.66 -7.74 -31.66
C GLY A 205 0.47 -7.10 -30.97
N HIS A 206 0.13 -7.54 -29.77
CA HIS A 206 -1.07 -7.08 -29.06
C HIS A 206 -0.85 -6.88 -27.57
N ILE A 207 -1.67 -6.01 -26.97
CA ILE A 207 -1.64 -5.70 -25.53
C ILE A 207 -3.03 -5.29 -25.04
N GLY A 208 -3.38 -5.72 -23.82
CA GLY A 208 -4.60 -5.35 -23.12
C GLY A 208 -4.35 -5.02 -21.65
N ILE A 209 -5.41 -4.59 -20.96
CA ILE A 209 -5.43 -4.25 -19.53
C ILE A 209 -6.28 -5.30 -18.81
N VAL A 210 -5.70 -6.02 -17.86
CA VAL A 210 -6.39 -6.98 -16.99
C VAL A 210 -7.28 -6.20 -16.00
N ILE A 211 -8.59 -6.45 -16.01
CA ILE A 211 -9.55 -5.65 -15.26
C ILE A 211 -10.07 -6.30 -13.99
N ASN A 212 -9.86 -7.60 -13.84
CA ASN A 212 -10.23 -8.37 -12.64
C ASN A 212 -9.37 -9.63 -12.53
N ASN A 213 -9.57 -10.40 -11.46
CA ASN A 213 -8.90 -11.68 -11.24
C ASN A 213 -9.71 -12.89 -11.78
N SER A 214 -10.73 -12.62 -12.63
CA SER A 214 -11.61 -13.64 -13.24
C SER A 214 -11.32 -13.83 -14.72
N GLY A 215 -10.13 -13.46 -15.20
CA GLY A 215 -9.69 -13.74 -16.56
C GLY A 215 -10.22 -12.78 -17.63
N GLU A 216 -10.53 -11.53 -17.29
CA GLU A 216 -11.03 -10.54 -18.26
C GLU A 216 -10.04 -9.39 -18.49
N MET A 217 -10.00 -8.91 -19.73
CA MET A 217 -9.24 -7.73 -20.14
C MET A 217 -10.11 -6.75 -20.93
N ILE A 218 -9.62 -5.50 -21.00
CA ILE A 218 -10.07 -4.50 -21.98
C ILE A 218 -8.92 -4.22 -22.92
N ASP A 219 -9.20 -4.24 -24.22
CA ASP A 219 -8.24 -3.94 -25.28
C ASP A 219 -8.88 -3.22 -26.46
N ALA A 220 -8.10 -2.44 -27.22
CA ALA A 220 -8.53 -1.94 -28.51
C ALA A 220 -8.24 -3.02 -29.55
N SER A 221 -9.30 -3.60 -30.07
CA SER A 221 -9.28 -4.76 -30.97
C SER A 221 -9.36 -4.34 -32.42
N SER A 222 -8.34 -4.64 -33.22
CA SER A 222 -8.37 -4.39 -34.67
C SER A 222 -9.40 -5.25 -35.39
N SER A 223 -9.61 -6.51 -34.93
CA SER A 223 -10.60 -7.42 -35.54
C SER A 223 -12.05 -7.03 -35.24
N ASN A 224 -12.31 -6.41 -34.06
CA ASN A 224 -13.64 -5.90 -33.71
C ASN A 224 -13.83 -4.44 -34.13
N GLY A 225 -12.80 -3.77 -34.59
CA GLY A 225 -12.83 -2.35 -34.98
C GLY A 225 -13.04 -1.36 -33.82
N LYS A 226 -12.95 -1.81 -32.56
CA LYS A 226 -13.28 -0.99 -31.38
C LYS A 226 -12.61 -1.49 -30.10
N VAL A 227 -12.70 -0.69 -29.04
CA VAL A 227 -12.36 -1.09 -27.68
C VAL A 227 -13.41 -2.07 -27.15
N VAL A 228 -12.95 -3.22 -26.65
CA VAL A 228 -13.81 -4.31 -26.17
C VAL A 228 -13.39 -4.80 -24.79
N ARG A 229 -14.35 -5.37 -24.05
CA ARG A 229 -14.10 -6.21 -22.88
C ARG A 229 -14.32 -7.67 -23.27
N ARG A 230 -13.38 -8.52 -22.90
CA ARG A 230 -13.45 -9.95 -23.21
C ARG A 230 -12.60 -10.80 -22.28
N SER A 231 -12.87 -12.10 -22.24
CA SER A 231 -12.03 -13.05 -21.54
C SER A 231 -10.74 -13.30 -22.32
N TYR A 232 -9.61 -13.38 -21.57
CA TYR A 232 -8.34 -13.87 -22.09
C TYR A 232 -8.09 -15.35 -21.78
N GLU A 233 -9.02 -16.03 -21.07
CA GLU A 233 -8.93 -17.44 -20.67
C GLU A 233 -9.25 -18.43 -21.82
N THR A 234 -9.37 -17.95 -23.05
CA THR A 234 -9.64 -18.81 -24.18
C THR A 234 -8.37 -19.50 -24.70
N SER A 235 -8.52 -20.63 -25.40
CA SER A 235 -7.40 -21.36 -26.01
C SER A 235 -6.55 -20.48 -26.95
N TYR A 236 -7.20 -19.54 -27.67
CA TYR A 236 -6.49 -18.60 -28.53
C TYR A 236 -5.54 -17.72 -27.73
N TRP A 237 -6.05 -17.03 -26.70
CA TRP A 237 -5.24 -16.10 -25.90
C TRP A 237 -4.17 -16.82 -25.08
N ARG A 238 -4.48 -17.98 -24.50
CA ARG A 238 -3.49 -18.81 -23.79
C ARG A 238 -2.34 -19.21 -24.71
N LYS A 239 -2.62 -19.62 -25.96
CA LYS A 239 -1.59 -19.96 -26.94
C LYS A 239 -0.71 -18.77 -27.33
N HIS A 240 -1.29 -17.56 -27.42
CA HIS A 240 -0.57 -16.35 -27.85
C HIS A 240 0.06 -15.57 -26.69
N PHE A 241 -0.12 -15.99 -25.46
CA PHE A 241 0.44 -15.29 -24.30
C PHE A 241 1.95 -15.18 -24.37
N TYR A 242 2.46 -13.94 -24.25
CA TYR A 242 3.90 -13.67 -24.20
C TYR A 242 4.38 -13.37 -22.78
N CYS A 243 3.76 -12.41 -22.12
CA CYS A 243 4.02 -12.06 -20.72
C CYS A 243 2.97 -11.08 -20.20
N GLY A 244 2.88 -10.97 -18.87
CA GLY A 244 2.29 -9.84 -18.20
C GLY A 244 3.33 -8.81 -17.76
N ARG A 245 2.87 -7.58 -17.51
CA ARG A 245 3.65 -6.50 -16.90
C ARG A 245 2.82 -5.81 -15.83
N ARG A 246 3.41 -5.64 -14.64
CA ARG A 246 2.77 -4.96 -13.50
C ARG A 246 3.35 -3.57 -13.32
N PRO A 247 2.62 -2.50 -13.73
CA PRO A 247 3.16 -1.14 -13.81
C PRO A 247 3.26 -0.41 -12.47
N TRP A 248 2.61 -0.93 -11.40
CA TRP A 248 2.51 -0.26 -10.09
C TRP A 248 3.10 -1.07 -8.94
#